data_bc9987ecef4133f0f4ff42786b0dd5fd
#
_entry.id   bc9987ecef4133f0f4ff42786b0dd5fd
#
_cell.length_a   1.000
_cell.length_b   1.000
_cell.length_c   1.000
_cell.angle_alpha   90.00
_cell.angle_beta   90.00
_cell.angle_gamma   90.00
#
_symmetry.space_group_name_H-M   'P 1'
#
loop_
_entity.id
_entity.type
_entity.pdbx_description
1 polymer ?
#
loop_
_entity_poly.entity_id
_entity_poly.type
_entity_poly.pdbx_seq_one_letter_code
_entity_poly.pdbx_strand_id
1 'polypeptide(L)'
;MFSVSAVIMIAGTRGSYALAGAVTATGLAAMAVVAPWTARLVDRHGQARIAVPATAVAALGSLALLLCVRLGAPDWTLFAAYAATATTPNTGGMSRARWAHLLEGDPVRLHTANSFEQAVDELCFMFGPVLAALLCGALFPEAGTLVAVVLLLTGVLVFSAQRSTEPPARGRTEAGSASPLRAPGIPPLLVGFLATGAVFGSMEVVTIAFADAQGHRTAAGVVLALQAAGSCAAGLLYGVLRLGGSVERRFLFSVGAMVPLMCLPLVAATLGSGGGLVTLGAALLLAGMATAPTMVTGMTLLQHRTPAGRLNEGMTWAVTGLLGGIACGSALGGFVVERASGVAGYGVPVGAAGVALLIALTTGRRGAPRP
;
A
#
# COMPACT_ATOMS: atom_id res chain seq x y z
N MET A 1 -7.38 -2.41 8.07
CA MET A 1 -8.18 -2.57 9.31
C MET A 1 -8.14 -1.32 10.19
N PHE A 2 -7.00 -0.89 10.73
CA PHE A 2 -6.92 0.23 11.71
C PHE A 2 -7.63 1.51 11.26
N SER A 3 -7.36 1.99 10.05
CA SER A 3 -7.97 3.23 9.53
C SER A 3 -9.49 3.15 9.46
N VAL A 4 -10.02 2.07 8.89
CA VAL A 4 -11.48 1.89 8.75
C VAL A 4 -12.16 1.74 10.11
N SER A 5 -11.57 0.95 11.01
CA SER A 5 -12.10 0.81 12.38
C SER A 5 -12.09 2.13 13.14
N ALA A 6 -11.00 2.91 13.03
CA ALA A 6 -10.91 4.22 13.67
C ALA A 6 -11.98 5.20 13.13
N VAL A 7 -12.19 5.21 11.82
CA VAL A 7 -13.24 6.05 11.21
C VAL A 7 -14.63 5.65 11.71
N ILE A 8 -14.98 4.36 11.70
CA ILE A 8 -16.28 3.87 12.16
C ILE A 8 -16.48 4.20 13.64
N MET A 9 -15.47 3.93 14.47
CA MET A 9 -15.52 4.17 15.91
C MET A 9 -15.69 5.67 16.24
N ILE A 10 -14.85 6.54 15.66
CA ILE A 10 -14.89 7.99 15.95
C ILE A 10 -16.16 8.61 15.38
N ALA A 11 -16.53 8.30 14.13
CA ALA A 11 -17.75 8.85 13.52
C ALA A 11 -19.01 8.38 14.26
N GLY A 12 -19.05 7.11 14.67
CA GLY A 12 -20.19 6.55 15.42
C GLY A 12 -20.35 7.12 16.82
N THR A 13 -19.26 7.46 17.51
CA THR A 13 -19.32 7.97 18.90
C THR A 13 -19.35 9.50 19.00
N ARG A 14 -18.65 10.20 18.10
CA ARG A 14 -18.55 11.68 18.08
C ARG A 14 -19.49 12.33 17.08
N GLY A 15 -20.17 11.56 16.22
CA GLY A 15 -21.07 12.10 15.21
C GLY A 15 -20.39 12.91 14.10
N SER A 16 -19.04 12.82 13.94
CA SER A 16 -18.26 13.64 13.00
C SER A 16 -17.33 12.82 12.14
N TYR A 17 -17.68 12.64 10.88
CA TYR A 17 -16.78 12.07 9.86
C TYR A 17 -15.58 12.98 9.56
N ALA A 18 -15.76 14.31 9.68
CA ALA A 18 -14.67 15.26 9.48
C ALA A 18 -13.57 15.07 10.55
N LEU A 19 -13.95 14.91 11.82
CA LEU A 19 -13.00 14.61 12.89
C LEU A 19 -12.30 13.25 12.65
N ALA A 20 -13.06 12.21 12.31
CA ALA A 20 -12.50 10.89 12.01
C ALA A 20 -11.50 10.94 10.86
N GLY A 21 -11.82 11.65 9.79
CA GLY A 21 -10.93 11.89 8.66
C GLY A 21 -9.67 12.67 9.03
N ALA A 22 -9.80 13.73 9.84
CA ALA A 22 -8.67 14.52 10.29
C ALA A 22 -7.71 13.70 11.19
N VAL A 23 -8.24 12.89 12.11
CA VAL A 23 -7.44 12.01 12.97
C VAL A 23 -6.67 10.96 12.12
N THR A 24 -7.34 10.31 11.18
CA THR A 24 -6.69 9.31 10.32
C THR A 24 -5.67 9.94 9.38
N ALA A 25 -5.92 11.14 8.86
CA ALA A 25 -4.95 11.90 8.05
C ALA A 25 -3.71 12.27 8.86
N THR A 26 -3.87 12.66 10.14
CA THR A 26 -2.73 12.92 11.04
C THR A 26 -1.88 11.66 11.25
N GLY A 27 -2.50 10.49 11.37
CA GLY A 27 -1.77 9.21 11.46
C GLY A 27 -0.97 8.91 10.20
N LEU A 28 -1.53 9.14 9.02
CA LEU A 28 -0.80 9.00 7.75
C LEU A 28 0.40 9.95 7.66
N ALA A 29 0.23 11.22 8.06
CA ALA A 29 1.31 12.20 8.10
C ALA A 29 2.41 11.79 9.10
N ALA A 30 2.02 11.36 10.30
CA ALA A 30 2.95 10.85 11.30
C ALA A 30 3.71 9.61 10.79
N MET A 31 3.01 8.68 10.11
CA MET A 31 3.61 7.48 9.53
C MET A 31 4.64 7.82 8.44
N ALA A 32 4.35 8.81 7.59
CA ALA A 32 5.29 9.27 6.55
C ALA A 32 6.63 9.75 7.13
N VAL A 33 6.60 10.30 8.35
CA VAL A 33 7.81 10.77 9.06
C VAL A 33 8.45 9.65 9.89
N VAL A 34 7.66 8.93 10.69
CA VAL A 34 8.15 7.98 11.70
C VAL A 34 8.61 6.65 11.08
N ALA A 35 7.87 6.14 10.06
CA ALA A 35 8.15 4.82 9.50
C ALA A 35 9.56 4.70 8.89
N PRO A 36 10.10 5.69 8.13
CA PRO A 36 11.47 5.61 7.63
C PRO A 36 12.52 5.60 8.75
N TRP A 37 12.28 6.29 9.87
CA TRP A 37 13.16 6.24 11.04
C TRP A 37 13.13 4.88 11.73
N THR A 38 11.93 4.32 11.92
CA THR A 38 11.77 2.97 12.48
C THR A 38 12.48 1.94 11.60
N ALA A 39 12.34 2.04 10.28
CA ALA A 39 13.01 1.17 9.33
C ALA A 39 14.54 1.27 9.38
N ARG A 40 15.09 2.47 9.53
CA ARG A 40 16.54 2.67 9.77
C ARG A 40 17.03 2.00 11.05
N LEU A 41 16.24 2.10 12.12
CA LEU A 41 16.56 1.43 13.38
C LEU A 41 16.53 -0.09 13.22
N VAL A 42 15.57 -0.61 12.45
CA VAL A 42 15.48 -2.04 12.09
C VAL A 42 16.73 -2.49 11.33
N ASP A 43 17.13 -1.77 10.29
CA ASP A 43 18.34 -2.09 9.51
C ASP A 43 19.62 -2.06 10.38
N ARG A 44 19.68 -1.15 11.35
CA ARG A 44 20.84 -0.94 12.19
C ARG A 44 20.96 -1.91 13.37
N HIS A 45 19.86 -2.27 14.01
CA HIS A 45 19.85 -2.99 15.26
C HIS A 45 19.20 -4.39 15.16
N GLY A 46 18.67 -4.75 13.99
CA GLY A 46 17.95 -6.00 13.73
C GLY A 46 16.44 -5.84 13.83
N GLN A 47 15.74 -6.72 13.09
CA GLN A 47 14.29 -6.64 12.93
C GLN A 47 13.56 -6.85 14.26
N ALA A 48 13.82 -7.96 14.91
CA ALA A 48 13.10 -8.32 16.13
C ALA A 48 13.34 -7.35 17.30
N ARG A 49 14.57 -6.80 17.41
CA ARG A 49 14.93 -5.88 18.49
C ARG A 49 14.17 -4.55 18.42
N ILE A 50 13.82 -4.11 17.23
CA ILE A 50 13.12 -2.84 17.01
C ILE A 50 11.63 -3.06 16.76
N ALA A 51 11.25 -4.09 15.97
CA ALA A 51 9.85 -4.30 15.63
C ALA A 51 8.96 -4.57 16.85
N VAL A 52 9.44 -5.36 17.82
CA VAL A 52 8.65 -5.68 19.02
C VAL A 52 8.31 -4.43 19.85
N PRO A 53 9.29 -3.60 20.29
CA PRO A 53 8.94 -2.40 21.06
C PRO A 53 8.19 -1.35 20.22
N ALA A 54 8.49 -1.21 18.93
CA ALA A 54 7.75 -0.30 18.05
C ALA A 54 6.28 -0.72 17.93
N THR A 55 6.01 -2.01 17.78
CA THR A 55 4.65 -2.56 17.77
C THR A 55 3.95 -2.38 19.11
N ALA A 56 4.66 -2.54 20.23
CA ALA A 56 4.09 -2.31 21.56
C ALA A 56 3.64 -0.85 21.72
N VAL A 57 4.44 0.12 21.27
CA VAL A 57 4.05 1.54 21.28
C VAL A 57 2.83 1.78 20.37
N ALA A 58 2.79 1.20 19.18
CA ALA A 58 1.65 1.31 18.28
C ALA A 58 0.37 0.69 18.87
N ALA A 59 0.49 -0.45 19.51
CA ALA A 59 -0.61 -1.12 20.22
C ALA A 59 -1.14 -0.26 21.38
N LEU A 60 -0.24 0.30 22.17
CA LEU A 60 -0.62 1.23 23.26
C LEU A 60 -1.31 2.48 22.72
N GLY A 61 -0.82 3.04 21.60
CA GLY A 61 -1.48 4.15 20.91
C GLY A 61 -2.89 3.79 20.45
N SER A 62 -3.08 2.59 19.89
CA SER A 62 -4.40 2.11 19.46
C SER A 62 -5.35 1.89 20.64
N LEU A 63 -4.85 1.33 21.74
CA LEU A 63 -5.64 1.17 22.98
C LEU A 63 -5.95 2.51 23.65
N ALA A 64 -5.00 3.45 23.62
CA ALA A 64 -5.23 4.82 24.10
C ALA A 64 -6.31 5.52 23.28
N LEU A 65 -6.29 5.39 21.94
CA LEU A 65 -7.34 5.90 21.07
C LEU A 65 -8.73 5.37 21.50
N LEU A 66 -8.80 4.05 21.71
CA LEU A 66 -10.02 3.37 22.12
C LEU A 66 -10.54 3.91 23.47
N LEU A 67 -9.63 4.06 24.43
CA LEU A 67 -9.99 4.64 25.76
C LEU A 67 -10.42 6.10 25.63
N CYS A 68 -9.73 6.92 24.84
CA CYS A 68 -10.11 8.32 24.60
C CYS A 68 -11.52 8.43 23.98
N VAL A 69 -11.87 7.53 23.09
CA VAL A 69 -13.21 7.49 22.49
C VAL A 69 -14.24 7.08 23.55
N ARG A 70 -14.01 6.02 24.31
CA ARG A 70 -14.94 5.52 25.35
C ARG A 70 -15.17 6.50 26.49
N LEU A 71 -14.11 7.16 26.94
CA LEU A 71 -14.18 8.09 28.08
C LEU A 71 -14.61 9.49 27.68
N GLY A 72 -14.91 9.74 26.42
CA GLY A 72 -15.28 11.07 25.95
C GLY A 72 -14.17 12.11 26.08
N ALA A 73 -12.89 11.68 26.01
CA ALA A 73 -11.74 12.58 26.19
C ALA A 73 -11.70 13.69 25.11
N PRO A 74 -11.03 14.82 25.36
CA PRO A 74 -10.93 15.92 24.40
C PRO A 74 -10.40 15.47 23.04
N ASP A 75 -10.87 16.06 21.94
CA ASP A 75 -10.57 15.61 20.57
C ASP A 75 -9.07 15.59 20.25
N TRP A 76 -8.27 16.52 20.79
CA TRP A 76 -6.82 16.52 20.58
C TRP A 76 -6.14 15.22 21.04
N THR A 77 -6.70 14.50 22.03
CA THR A 77 -6.17 13.23 22.52
C THR A 77 -6.29 12.12 21.47
N LEU A 78 -7.33 12.18 20.63
CA LEU A 78 -7.51 11.24 19.51
C LEU A 78 -6.38 11.38 18.50
N PHE A 79 -5.97 12.62 18.19
CA PHE A 79 -4.84 12.88 17.29
C PHE A 79 -3.52 12.35 17.87
N ALA A 80 -3.25 12.62 19.14
CA ALA A 80 -2.03 12.15 19.80
C ALA A 80 -1.97 10.61 19.88
N ALA A 81 -3.07 9.98 20.28
CA ALA A 81 -3.18 8.52 20.37
C ALA A 81 -3.04 7.85 19.00
N TYR A 82 -3.67 8.40 17.97
CA TYR A 82 -3.57 7.85 16.63
C TYR A 82 -2.19 8.09 16.00
N ALA A 83 -1.55 9.24 16.26
CA ALA A 83 -0.19 9.49 15.83
C ALA A 83 0.83 8.51 16.44
N ALA A 84 0.61 8.03 17.66
CA ALA A 84 1.46 7.01 18.27
C ALA A 84 1.42 5.66 17.52
N THR A 85 0.35 5.37 16.77
CA THR A 85 0.27 4.16 15.93
C THR A 85 1.24 4.19 14.74
N ALA A 86 1.79 5.36 14.41
CA ALA A 86 2.76 5.56 13.33
C ALA A 86 4.08 4.79 13.54
N THR A 87 4.34 4.30 14.75
CA THR A 87 5.50 3.43 15.04
C THR A 87 5.34 2.01 14.52
N THR A 88 4.17 1.63 14.00
CA THR A 88 3.93 0.31 13.39
C THR A 88 5.01 -0.01 12.35
N PRO A 89 5.77 -1.11 12.54
CA PRO A 89 6.84 -1.46 11.61
C PRO A 89 6.28 -1.92 10.26
N ASN A 90 7.02 -1.68 9.19
CA ASN A 90 6.69 -2.19 7.86
C ASN A 90 6.99 -3.69 7.76
N THR A 91 6.06 -4.53 8.22
CA THR A 91 6.23 -5.99 8.25
C THR A 91 6.42 -6.59 6.85
N GLY A 92 5.71 -6.11 5.84
CA GLY A 92 5.90 -6.54 4.45
C GLY A 92 7.30 -6.22 3.92
N GLY A 93 7.86 -5.04 4.26
CA GLY A 93 9.24 -4.70 3.94
C GLY A 93 10.25 -5.60 4.64
N MET A 94 10.02 -5.90 5.93
CA MET A 94 10.86 -6.82 6.71
C MET A 94 10.81 -8.26 6.18
N SER A 95 9.64 -8.74 5.76
CA SER A 95 9.46 -10.06 5.14
C SER A 95 10.23 -10.14 3.81
N ARG A 96 10.08 -9.15 2.94
CA ARG A 96 10.85 -9.09 1.68
C ARG A 96 12.37 -9.02 1.90
N ALA A 97 12.81 -8.37 2.98
CA ALA A 97 14.22 -8.35 3.35
C ALA A 97 14.73 -9.73 3.80
N ARG A 98 13.90 -10.53 4.51
CA ARG A 98 14.22 -11.94 4.84
C ARG A 98 14.31 -12.79 3.59
N TRP A 99 13.35 -12.67 2.65
CA TRP A 99 13.40 -13.39 1.38
C TRP A 99 14.65 -13.03 0.58
N ALA A 100 15.01 -11.75 0.51
CA ALA A 100 16.23 -11.33 -0.18
C ALA A 100 17.50 -11.92 0.45
N HIS A 101 17.53 -12.08 1.77
CA HIS A 101 18.65 -12.69 2.49
C HIS A 101 18.69 -14.22 2.29
N LEU A 102 17.55 -14.90 2.45
CA LEU A 102 17.47 -16.37 2.35
C LEU A 102 17.70 -16.89 0.93
N LEU A 103 17.34 -16.09 -0.07
CA LEU A 103 17.40 -16.45 -1.49
C LEU A 103 18.51 -15.67 -2.22
N GLU A 104 19.54 -15.27 -1.49
CA GLU A 104 20.72 -14.61 -2.06
C GLU A 104 21.35 -15.54 -3.11
N GLY A 105 21.54 -15.01 -4.34
CA GLY A 105 22.05 -15.80 -5.47
C GLY A 105 21.01 -16.57 -6.27
N ASP A 106 19.73 -16.62 -5.84
CA ASP A 106 18.64 -17.27 -6.57
C ASP A 106 17.53 -16.26 -6.98
N PRO A 107 17.73 -15.53 -8.09
CA PRO A 107 16.78 -14.52 -8.52
C PRO A 107 15.42 -15.09 -8.96
N VAL A 108 15.36 -16.37 -9.33
CA VAL A 108 14.10 -17.01 -9.76
C VAL A 108 13.21 -17.26 -8.55
N ARG A 109 13.74 -17.86 -7.48
CA ARG A 109 12.98 -18.06 -6.25
C ARG A 109 12.64 -16.74 -5.55
N LEU A 110 13.54 -15.76 -5.59
CA LEU A 110 13.26 -14.42 -5.03
C LEU A 110 12.11 -13.73 -5.78
N HIS A 111 12.05 -13.87 -7.11
CA HIS A 111 10.93 -13.38 -7.90
C HIS A 111 9.59 -14.01 -7.47
N THR A 112 9.56 -15.34 -7.29
CA THR A 112 8.37 -16.05 -6.81
C THR A 112 7.96 -15.59 -5.40
N ALA A 113 8.93 -15.44 -4.50
CA ALA A 113 8.68 -14.95 -3.14
C ALA A 113 8.10 -13.52 -3.12
N ASN A 114 8.66 -12.61 -3.91
CA ASN A 114 8.15 -11.24 -4.03
C ASN A 114 6.73 -11.19 -4.63
N SER A 115 6.42 -12.09 -5.56
CA SER A 115 5.08 -12.21 -6.16
C SER A 115 4.07 -12.76 -5.16
N PHE A 116 4.46 -13.73 -4.34
CA PHE A 116 3.65 -14.25 -3.25
C PHE A 116 3.36 -13.17 -2.20
N GLU A 117 4.38 -12.42 -1.76
CA GLU A 117 4.20 -11.29 -0.84
C GLU A 117 3.22 -10.24 -1.40
N GLN A 118 3.30 -9.95 -2.70
CA GLN A 118 2.36 -9.02 -3.33
C GLN A 118 0.93 -9.56 -3.32
N ALA A 119 0.73 -10.84 -3.60
CA ALA A 119 -0.60 -11.44 -3.53
C ALA A 119 -1.17 -11.41 -2.10
N VAL A 120 -0.34 -11.65 -1.09
CA VAL A 120 -0.72 -11.52 0.33
C VAL A 120 -1.09 -10.08 0.67
N ASP A 121 -0.32 -9.09 0.22
CA ASP A 121 -0.65 -7.67 0.40
C ASP A 121 -2.03 -7.34 -0.20
N GLU A 122 -2.32 -7.79 -1.43
CA GLU A 122 -3.63 -7.59 -2.06
C GLU A 122 -4.78 -8.21 -1.26
N LEU A 123 -4.59 -9.42 -0.74
CA LEU A 123 -5.58 -10.06 0.13
C LEU A 123 -5.79 -9.27 1.43
N CYS A 124 -4.73 -8.77 2.03
CA CYS A 124 -4.81 -7.94 3.23
C CYS A 124 -5.53 -6.60 2.97
N PHE A 125 -5.28 -5.98 1.82
CA PHE A 125 -5.97 -4.74 1.43
C PHE A 125 -7.45 -5.00 1.11
N MET A 126 -7.78 -6.13 0.51
CA MET A 126 -9.16 -6.50 0.18
C MET A 126 -9.97 -6.89 1.43
N PHE A 127 -9.45 -7.81 2.23
CA PHE A 127 -10.19 -8.35 3.38
C PHE A 127 -10.10 -7.49 4.64
N GLY A 128 -9.01 -6.71 4.78
CA GLY A 128 -8.79 -5.89 5.96
C GLY A 128 -9.92 -4.90 6.27
N PRO A 129 -10.32 -4.04 5.33
CA PRO A 129 -11.45 -3.12 5.50
C PRO A 129 -12.78 -3.83 5.73
N VAL A 130 -13.05 -4.91 4.98
CA VAL A 130 -14.29 -5.69 5.10
C VAL A 130 -14.40 -6.31 6.50
N LEU A 131 -13.34 -6.95 6.96
CA LEU A 131 -13.30 -7.54 8.31
C LEU A 131 -13.46 -6.47 9.39
N ALA A 132 -12.82 -5.32 9.22
CA ALA A 132 -12.99 -4.19 10.14
C ALA A 132 -14.44 -3.72 10.22
N ALA A 133 -15.10 -3.51 9.08
CA ALA A 133 -16.49 -3.07 9.02
C ALA A 133 -17.45 -4.10 9.61
N LEU A 134 -17.25 -5.39 9.31
CA LEU A 134 -18.05 -6.48 9.87
C LEU A 134 -17.90 -6.57 11.40
N LEU A 135 -16.69 -6.52 11.92
CA LEU A 135 -16.45 -6.59 13.36
C LEU A 135 -17.06 -5.40 14.10
N CYS A 136 -16.88 -4.18 13.56
CA CYS A 136 -17.43 -2.96 14.16
C CYS A 136 -18.95 -2.92 14.08
N GLY A 137 -19.55 -3.46 13.01
CA GLY A 137 -20.99 -3.48 12.83
C GLY A 137 -21.72 -4.62 13.55
N ALA A 138 -21.10 -5.82 13.64
CA ALA A 138 -21.73 -7.00 14.20
C ALA A 138 -21.52 -7.13 15.73
N LEU A 139 -20.44 -6.60 16.27
CA LEU A 139 -20.09 -6.75 17.70
C LEU A 139 -20.25 -5.40 18.44
N PHE A 140 -19.27 -4.55 18.33
CA PHE A 140 -19.26 -3.22 18.95
C PHE A 140 -18.26 -2.31 18.19
N PRO A 141 -18.39 -0.97 18.24
CA PRO A 141 -17.60 -0.06 17.37
C PRO A 141 -16.08 -0.21 17.45
N GLU A 142 -15.55 -0.64 18.60
CA GLU A 142 -14.12 -0.80 18.82
C GLU A 142 -13.57 -2.19 18.45
N ALA A 143 -14.43 -3.15 18.14
CA ALA A 143 -14.05 -4.55 17.91
C ALA A 143 -13.00 -4.70 16.80
N GLY A 144 -13.15 -3.96 15.71
CA GLY A 144 -12.19 -3.98 14.61
C GLY A 144 -10.79 -3.50 15.03
N THR A 145 -10.71 -2.47 15.87
CA THR A 145 -9.41 -1.98 16.40
C THR A 145 -8.79 -2.99 17.35
N LEU A 146 -9.56 -3.59 18.26
CA LEU A 146 -9.05 -4.62 19.19
C LEU A 146 -8.51 -5.84 18.45
N VAL A 147 -9.26 -6.38 17.49
CA VAL A 147 -8.81 -7.51 16.69
C VAL A 147 -7.55 -7.14 15.89
N ALA A 148 -7.49 -5.93 15.33
CA ALA A 148 -6.31 -5.47 14.61
C ALA A 148 -5.07 -5.38 15.51
N VAL A 149 -5.21 -4.90 16.76
CA VAL A 149 -4.12 -4.87 17.76
C VAL A 149 -3.64 -6.29 18.10
N VAL A 150 -4.57 -7.21 18.33
CA VAL A 150 -4.22 -8.61 18.65
C VAL A 150 -3.49 -9.27 17.49
N LEU A 151 -4.00 -9.10 16.26
CA LEU A 151 -3.36 -9.65 15.05
C LEU A 151 -1.99 -9.03 14.81
N LEU A 152 -1.84 -7.73 15.02
CA LEU A 152 -0.57 -7.03 14.88
C LEU A 152 0.46 -7.54 15.90
N LEU A 153 0.10 -7.58 17.18
CA LEU A 153 0.98 -8.05 18.25
C LEU A 153 1.38 -9.51 18.04
N THR A 154 0.41 -10.40 17.84
CA THR A 154 0.69 -11.82 17.63
C THR A 154 1.52 -12.05 16.38
N GLY A 155 1.17 -11.41 15.27
CA GLY A 155 1.89 -11.51 14.00
C GLY A 155 3.36 -11.05 14.13
N VAL A 156 3.60 -9.89 14.74
CA VAL A 156 4.96 -9.37 14.92
C VAL A 156 5.76 -10.22 15.93
N LEU A 157 5.14 -10.71 17.00
CA LEU A 157 5.82 -11.59 17.96
C LEU A 157 6.24 -12.91 17.32
N VAL A 158 5.33 -13.58 16.58
CA VAL A 158 5.63 -14.82 15.85
C VAL A 158 6.70 -14.58 14.79
N PHE A 159 6.58 -13.50 14.01
CA PHE A 159 7.58 -13.13 13.02
C PHE A 159 8.95 -12.87 13.64
N SER A 160 8.99 -12.16 14.76
CA SER A 160 10.22 -11.82 15.48
C SER A 160 10.85 -13.00 16.21
N ALA A 161 10.06 -14.02 16.57
CA ALA A 161 10.55 -15.26 17.18
C ALA A 161 11.39 -16.09 16.18
N GLN A 162 11.15 -15.95 14.88
CA GLN A 162 11.89 -16.66 13.83
C GLN A 162 13.24 -15.98 13.55
N ARG A 163 14.21 -16.20 14.45
CA ARG A 163 15.55 -15.58 14.36
C ARG A 163 16.41 -16.16 13.26
N SER A 164 16.21 -17.43 12.88
CA SER A 164 17.01 -18.11 11.85
C SER A 164 16.89 -17.49 10.44
N THR A 165 15.81 -16.76 10.20
CA THR A 165 15.56 -16.10 8.90
C THR A 165 15.87 -14.60 8.92
N GLU A 166 16.23 -14.05 10.10
CA GLU A 166 16.49 -12.63 10.26
C GLU A 166 17.81 -12.23 9.59
N PRO A 167 17.81 -11.24 8.70
CA PRO A 167 19.05 -10.72 8.14
C PRO A 167 19.97 -10.17 9.23
N PRO A 168 21.30 -10.30 9.09
CA PRO A 168 22.24 -9.80 10.08
C PRO A 168 22.11 -8.26 10.23
N ALA A 169 22.04 -7.81 11.48
CA ALA A 169 22.04 -6.40 11.77
C ALA A 169 23.41 -5.81 11.44
N ARG A 170 23.45 -4.75 10.66
CA ARG A 170 24.68 -4.03 10.34
C ARG A 170 24.94 -2.98 11.40
N GLY A 171 25.84 -3.28 12.32
CA GLY A 171 26.23 -2.40 13.41
C GLY A 171 26.70 -0.99 12.95
N ARG A 172 27.22 -0.21 13.92
CA ARG A 172 27.62 1.20 13.76
C ARG A 172 28.71 1.44 12.70
N THR A 173 29.49 0.44 12.33
CA THR A 173 30.70 0.58 11.48
C THR A 173 30.40 0.84 10.01
N GLU A 174 29.21 0.55 9.52
CA GLU A 174 28.79 0.83 8.13
C GLU A 174 27.86 2.07 8.01
N ALA A 175 27.89 2.96 9.00
CA ALA A 175 27.08 4.20 9.02
C ALA A 175 27.41 5.18 7.87
N GLY A 176 28.39 4.87 7.00
CA GLY A 176 28.78 5.66 5.83
C GLY A 176 27.93 5.40 4.57
N SER A 177 27.03 4.39 4.55
CA SER A 177 26.19 4.17 3.36
C SER A 177 25.19 5.32 3.19
N ALA A 178 25.16 5.92 1.98
CA ALA A 178 24.28 7.03 1.67
C ALA A 178 22.79 6.63 1.90
N SER A 179 21.96 7.60 2.29
CA SER A 179 20.52 7.39 2.36
C SER A 179 19.97 6.84 1.04
N PRO A 180 19.01 5.89 1.04
CA PRO A 180 18.37 5.41 -0.17
C PRO A 180 17.85 6.54 -1.07
N LEU A 181 17.38 7.64 -0.47
CA LEU A 181 16.92 8.83 -1.21
C LEU A 181 18.00 9.50 -2.08
N ARG A 182 19.28 9.25 -1.79
CA ARG A 182 20.41 9.77 -2.57
C ARG A 182 20.98 8.77 -3.56
N ALA A 183 20.51 7.51 -3.50
CA ALA A 183 21.00 6.47 -4.41
C ALA A 183 20.45 6.69 -5.83
N PRO A 184 21.28 6.55 -6.88
CA PRO A 184 20.87 6.76 -8.25
C PRO A 184 19.68 5.84 -8.62
N GLY A 185 18.62 6.43 -9.17
CA GLY A 185 17.43 5.69 -9.66
C GLY A 185 16.41 5.34 -8.57
N ILE A 186 16.66 5.57 -7.27
CA ILE A 186 15.64 5.40 -6.23
C ILE A 186 14.62 6.54 -6.23
N PRO A 187 14.97 7.83 -6.22
CA PRO A 187 13.98 8.90 -6.19
C PRO A 187 12.93 8.82 -7.31
N PRO A 188 13.28 8.63 -8.59
CA PRO A 188 12.26 8.46 -9.63
C PRO A 188 11.41 7.20 -9.41
N LEU A 189 11.97 6.12 -8.88
CA LEU A 189 11.20 4.91 -8.57
C LEU A 189 10.16 5.18 -7.46
N LEU A 190 10.51 5.97 -6.44
CA LEU A 190 9.57 6.38 -5.39
C LEU A 190 8.43 7.25 -5.94
N VAL A 191 8.72 8.13 -6.90
CA VAL A 191 7.67 8.89 -7.61
C VAL A 191 6.80 7.94 -8.46
N GLY A 192 7.38 6.86 -9.01
CA GLY A 192 6.63 5.78 -9.66
C GLY A 192 5.65 5.08 -8.70
N PHE A 193 6.09 4.78 -7.46
CA PHE A 193 5.22 4.23 -6.42
C PHE A 193 4.11 5.20 -6.02
N LEU A 194 4.42 6.50 -5.91
CA LEU A 194 3.42 7.53 -5.64
C LEU A 194 2.37 7.59 -6.78
N ALA A 195 2.80 7.56 -8.03
CA ALA A 195 1.90 7.54 -9.17
C ALA A 195 1.03 6.26 -9.20
N THR A 196 1.62 5.08 -8.90
CA THR A 196 0.87 3.83 -8.78
C THR A 196 -0.13 3.88 -7.62
N GLY A 197 0.25 4.48 -6.49
CA GLY A 197 -0.68 4.74 -5.38
C GLY A 197 -1.85 5.63 -5.79
N ALA A 198 -1.59 6.66 -6.61
CA ALA A 198 -2.65 7.52 -7.12
C ALA A 198 -3.64 6.77 -8.04
N VAL A 199 -3.18 5.73 -8.76
CA VAL A 199 -4.10 4.82 -9.48
C VAL A 199 -5.03 4.13 -8.50
N PHE A 200 -4.51 3.53 -7.42
CA PHE A 200 -5.33 2.82 -6.44
C PHE A 200 -6.35 3.74 -5.76
N GLY A 201 -5.89 4.87 -5.22
CA GLY A 201 -6.76 5.79 -4.48
C GLY A 201 -7.84 6.43 -5.33
N SER A 202 -7.51 6.85 -6.56
CA SER A 202 -8.50 7.42 -7.48
C SER A 202 -9.50 6.38 -7.96
N MET A 203 -9.04 5.15 -8.27
CA MET A 203 -9.91 4.07 -8.73
C MET A 203 -10.97 3.72 -7.68
N GLU A 204 -10.59 3.66 -6.41
CA GLU A 204 -11.51 3.39 -5.29
C GLU A 204 -12.61 4.44 -5.21
N VAL A 205 -12.24 5.72 -5.11
CA VAL A 205 -13.20 6.82 -4.95
C VAL A 205 -14.12 6.95 -6.17
N VAL A 206 -13.54 6.89 -7.37
CA VAL A 206 -14.32 7.05 -8.62
C VAL A 206 -15.29 5.89 -8.82
N THR A 207 -14.89 4.64 -8.50
CA THR A 207 -15.78 3.48 -8.61
C THR A 207 -16.95 3.55 -7.62
N ILE A 208 -16.70 3.99 -6.38
CA ILE A 208 -17.76 4.18 -5.39
C ILE A 208 -18.73 5.27 -5.88
N ALA A 209 -18.23 6.41 -6.34
CA ALA A 209 -19.07 7.50 -6.82
C ALA A 209 -19.87 7.12 -8.08
N PHE A 210 -19.27 6.36 -9.00
CA PHE A 210 -19.96 5.88 -10.19
C PHE A 210 -21.08 4.89 -9.86
N ALA A 211 -20.84 3.95 -8.92
CA ALA A 211 -21.86 3.01 -8.47
C ALA A 211 -23.00 3.70 -7.70
N ASP A 212 -22.67 4.71 -6.89
CA ASP A 212 -23.65 5.52 -6.15
C ASP A 212 -24.55 6.31 -7.11
N ALA A 213 -23.98 6.92 -8.15
CA ALA A 213 -24.73 7.63 -9.19
C ALA A 213 -25.69 6.72 -9.98
N GLN A 214 -25.44 5.41 -10.02
CA GLN A 214 -26.33 4.42 -10.63
C GLN A 214 -27.34 3.82 -9.62
N GLY A 215 -27.38 4.28 -8.37
CA GLY A 215 -28.26 3.74 -7.31
C GLY A 215 -27.81 2.40 -6.73
N HIS A 216 -26.59 1.94 -7.03
CA HIS A 216 -26.07 0.63 -6.63
C HIS A 216 -24.82 0.74 -5.75
N ARG A 217 -24.81 1.63 -4.79
CA ARG A 217 -23.67 1.90 -3.91
C ARG A 217 -23.07 0.65 -3.25
N THR A 218 -23.93 -0.29 -2.85
CA THR A 218 -23.50 -1.56 -2.24
C THR A 218 -22.71 -2.46 -3.19
N ALA A 219 -22.94 -2.35 -4.50
CA ALA A 219 -22.22 -3.12 -5.51
C ALA A 219 -20.76 -2.60 -5.74
N ALA A 220 -20.45 -1.38 -5.34
CA ALA A 220 -19.11 -0.82 -5.47
C ALA A 220 -18.03 -1.71 -4.82
N GLY A 221 -18.32 -2.27 -3.65
CA GLY A 221 -17.42 -3.20 -2.97
C GLY A 221 -17.12 -4.46 -3.77
N VAL A 222 -18.13 -5.03 -4.43
CA VAL A 222 -17.95 -6.22 -5.29
C VAL A 222 -17.10 -5.87 -6.51
N VAL A 223 -17.37 -4.74 -7.13
CA VAL A 223 -16.64 -4.27 -8.32
C VAL A 223 -15.16 -3.99 -8.00
N LEU A 224 -14.87 -3.39 -6.85
CA LEU A 224 -13.50 -3.20 -6.36
C LEU A 224 -12.82 -4.53 -5.96
N ALA A 225 -13.59 -5.49 -5.42
CA ALA A 225 -13.07 -6.83 -5.13
C ALA A 225 -12.65 -7.57 -6.41
N LEU A 226 -13.33 -7.36 -7.54
CA LEU A 226 -12.92 -7.90 -8.84
C LEU A 226 -11.57 -7.33 -9.29
N GLN A 227 -11.32 -6.03 -9.09
CA GLN A 227 -10.00 -5.43 -9.35
C GLN A 227 -8.90 -6.10 -8.51
N ALA A 228 -9.14 -6.27 -7.21
CA ALA A 228 -8.19 -6.93 -6.32
C ALA A 228 -7.98 -8.40 -6.70
N ALA A 229 -9.05 -9.10 -7.11
CA ALA A 229 -8.97 -10.48 -7.59
C ALA A 229 -8.12 -10.59 -8.87
N GLY A 230 -8.29 -9.66 -9.82
CA GLY A 230 -7.46 -9.56 -11.02
C GLY A 230 -5.99 -9.33 -10.69
N SER A 231 -5.70 -8.42 -9.76
CA SER A 231 -4.34 -8.14 -9.27
C SER A 231 -3.72 -9.38 -8.61
N CYS A 232 -4.43 -10.01 -7.69
CA CYS A 232 -3.98 -11.21 -6.98
C CYS A 232 -3.68 -12.35 -7.96
N ALA A 233 -4.60 -12.65 -8.88
CA ALA A 233 -4.44 -13.70 -9.89
C ALA A 233 -3.23 -13.43 -10.79
N ALA A 234 -3.08 -12.19 -11.27
CA ALA A 234 -1.93 -11.80 -12.09
C ALA A 234 -0.62 -11.84 -11.29
N GLY A 235 -0.62 -11.46 -10.02
CA GLY A 235 0.55 -11.54 -9.14
C GLY A 235 1.04 -12.97 -8.95
N LEU A 236 0.12 -13.91 -8.66
CA LEU A 236 0.43 -15.32 -8.52
C LEU A 236 0.93 -15.93 -9.84
N LEU A 237 0.23 -15.66 -10.95
CA LEU A 237 0.65 -16.12 -12.27
C LEU A 237 2.02 -15.58 -12.66
N TYR A 238 2.25 -14.28 -12.40
CA TYR A 238 3.53 -13.62 -12.67
C TYR A 238 4.68 -14.24 -11.88
N GLY A 239 4.43 -14.69 -10.65
CA GLY A 239 5.41 -15.34 -9.79
C GLY A 239 5.84 -16.74 -10.26
N VAL A 240 4.99 -17.43 -11.03
CA VAL A 240 5.29 -18.76 -11.60
C VAL A 240 5.99 -18.64 -12.96
N LEU A 241 5.77 -17.52 -13.67
CA LEU A 241 6.35 -17.32 -15.01
C LEU A 241 7.86 -17.10 -14.92
N ARG A 242 8.62 -17.90 -15.68
CA ARG A 242 10.06 -17.71 -15.88
C ARG A 242 10.30 -16.63 -16.92
N LEU A 243 10.26 -15.38 -16.52
CA LEU A 243 10.43 -14.24 -17.41
C LEU A 243 11.90 -13.94 -17.64
N GLY A 244 12.31 -13.93 -18.91
CA GLY A 244 13.65 -13.48 -19.32
C GLY A 244 13.81 -11.95 -19.27
N GLY A 245 15.04 -11.48 -19.46
CA GLY A 245 15.37 -10.05 -19.52
C GLY A 245 15.66 -9.41 -18.16
N SER A 246 16.08 -8.14 -18.20
CA SER A 246 16.38 -7.39 -16.99
C SER A 246 15.12 -6.97 -16.22
N VAL A 247 15.26 -6.74 -14.92
CA VAL A 247 14.17 -6.28 -14.03
C VAL A 247 13.63 -4.93 -14.51
N GLU A 248 14.49 -4.03 -14.99
CA GLU A 248 14.13 -2.74 -15.56
C GLU A 248 13.19 -2.89 -16.76
N ARG A 249 13.51 -3.83 -17.65
CA ARG A 249 12.69 -4.08 -18.84
C ARG A 249 11.33 -4.65 -18.45
N ARG A 250 11.31 -5.58 -17.49
CA ARG A 250 10.05 -6.13 -16.96
C ARG A 250 9.20 -5.06 -16.29
N PHE A 251 9.82 -4.17 -15.48
CA PHE A 251 9.14 -3.03 -14.87
C PHE A 251 8.53 -2.11 -15.92
N LEU A 252 9.30 -1.76 -16.95
CA LEU A 252 8.80 -0.92 -18.05
C LEU A 252 7.61 -1.54 -18.78
N PHE A 253 7.66 -2.85 -19.05
CA PHE A 253 6.53 -3.54 -19.67
C PHE A 253 5.30 -3.60 -18.78
N SER A 254 5.48 -3.87 -17.48
CA SER A 254 4.35 -3.93 -16.52
C SER A 254 3.66 -2.57 -16.40
N VAL A 255 4.43 -1.48 -16.24
CA VAL A 255 3.88 -0.11 -16.20
C VAL A 255 3.29 0.27 -17.56
N GLY A 256 3.93 -0.13 -18.67
CA GLY A 256 3.41 0.12 -20.02
C GLY A 256 2.06 -0.57 -20.26
N ALA A 257 1.89 -1.80 -19.78
CA ALA A 257 0.61 -2.52 -19.84
C ALA A 257 -0.46 -1.89 -18.93
N MET A 258 -0.06 -1.26 -17.82
CA MET A 258 -1.00 -0.61 -16.90
C MET A 258 -1.77 0.52 -17.57
N VAL A 259 -1.15 1.30 -18.45
CA VAL A 259 -1.81 2.44 -19.10
C VAL A 259 -3.04 2.02 -19.92
N PRO A 260 -2.94 1.13 -20.94
CA PRO A 260 -4.10 0.70 -21.71
C PRO A 260 -5.12 -0.06 -20.87
N LEU A 261 -4.69 -0.84 -19.87
CA LEU A 261 -5.61 -1.55 -19.00
C LEU A 261 -6.39 -0.61 -18.08
N MET A 262 -5.81 0.51 -17.64
CA MET A 262 -6.53 1.56 -16.89
C MET A 262 -7.49 2.37 -17.77
N CYS A 263 -7.37 2.33 -19.12
CA CYS A 263 -8.38 2.91 -20.01
C CYS A 263 -9.66 2.06 -20.06
N LEU A 264 -9.61 0.76 -19.75
CA LEU A 264 -10.79 -0.10 -19.85
C LEU A 264 -11.95 0.33 -18.92
N PRO A 265 -11.73 0.66 -17.63
CA PRO A 265 -12.79 1.20 -16.78
C PRO A 265 -13.36 2.52 -17.29
N LEU A 266 -12.53 3.40 -17.85
CA LEU A 266 -12.99 4.64 -18.48
C LEU A 266 -13.91 4.34 -19.66
N VAL A 267 -13.50 3.46 -20.57
CA VAL A 267 -14.32 3.03 -21.72
C VAL A 267 -15.61 2.36 -21.26
N ALA A 268 -15.53 1.44 -20.28
CA ALA A 268 -16.72 0.78 -19.74
C ALA A 268 -17.72 1.78 -19.14
N ALA A 269 -17.22 2.79 -18.43
CA ALA A 269 -18.05 3.85 -17.86
C ALA A 269 -18.69 4.76 -18.92
N THR A 270 -18.04 4.98 -20.07
CA THR A 270 -18.60 5.78 -21.19
C THR A 270 -19.67 5.03 -21.98
N LEU A 271 -19.57 3.71 -22.08
CA LEU A 271 -20.54 2.88 -22.81
C LEU A 271 -21.94 2.82 -22.13
N GLY A 272 -22.04 3.32 -20.89
CA GLY A 272 -23.28 3.73 -20.21
C GLY A 272 -24.29 2.60 -19.97
N SER A 273 -25.44 2.70 -20.54
CA SER A 273 -26.70 2.10 -20.12
C SER A 273 -26.97 0.63 -20.48
N GLY A 274 -26.07 -0.06 -21.16
CA GLY A 274 -26.32 -1.44 -21.61
C GLY A 274 -25.71 -2.56 -20.78
N GLY A 275 -24.69 -2.27 -19.97
CA GLY A 275 -23.98 -3.28 -19.17
C GLY A 275 -23.63 -2.83 -17.75
N GLY A 276 -23.74 -1.55 -17.47
CA GLY A 276 -23.60 -0.94 -16.16
C GLY A 276 -22.37 -1.44 -15.35
N LEU A 277 -22.65 -1.87 -14.13
CA LEU A 277 -21.62 -2.32 -13.18
C LEU A 277 -20.97 -3.66 -13.57
N VAL A 278 -21.61 -4.49 -14.40
CA VAL A 278 -21.03 -5.77 -14.85
C VAL A 278 -19.87 -5.53 -15.81
N THR A 279 -20.06 -4.67 -16.81
CA THR A 279 -18.99 -4.31 -17.75
C THR A 279 -17.84 -3.56 -17.04
N LEU A 280 -18.19 -2.70 -16.09
CA LEU A 280 -17.20 -2.02 -15.25
C LEU A 280 -16.43 -3.02 -14.38
N GLY A 281 -17.11 -4.00 -13.80
CA GLY A 281 -16.47 -5.07 -13.01
C GLY A 281 -15.48 -5.90 -13.83
N ALA A 282 -15.85 -6.29 -15.04
CA ALA A 282 -14.95 -6.98 -15.97
C ALA A 282 -13.76 -6.11 -16.37
N ALA A 283 -13.99 -4.84 -16.65
CA ALA A 283 -12.93 -3.88 -16.97
C ALA A 283 -11.97 -3.67 -15.79
N LEU A 284 -12.48 -3.58 -14.55
CA LEU A 284 -11.67 -3.44 -13.34
C LEU A 284 -10.88 -4.71 -13.02
N LEU A 285 -11.44 -5.89 -13.24
CA LEU A 285 -10.71 -7.16 -13.11
C LEU A 285 -9.49 -7.16 -14.05
N LEU A 286 -9.68 -6.79 -15.31
CA LEU A 286 -8.59 -6.71 -16.29
C LEU A 286 -7.59 -5.61 -15.93
N ALA A 287 -8.07 -4.44 -15.50
CA ALA A 287 -7.20 -3.34 -15.06
C ALA A 287 -6.34 -3.74 -13.84
N GLY A 288 -6.93 -4.49 -12.91
CA GLY A 288 -6.22 -5.05 -11.75
C GLY A 288 -5.05 -5.95 -12.14
N MET A 289 -5.16 -6.68 -13.24
CA MET A 289 -4.08 -7.59 -13.67
C MET A 289 -2.75 -6.88 -13.99
N ALA A 290 -2.74 -5.58 -14.22
CA ALA A 290 -1.49 -4.84 -14.45
C ALA A 290 -0.83 -4.36 -13.14
N THR A 291 -1.56 -4.28 -12.03
CA THR A 291 -1.08 -3.65 -10.80
C THR A 291 -0.06 -4.51 -10.06
N ALA A 292 -0.34 -5.81 -9.85
CA ALA A 292 0.59 -6.69 -9.14
C ALA A 292 1.93 -6.88 -9.87
N PRO A 293 2.00 -7.15 -11.19
CA PRO A 293 3.29 -7.20 -11.90
C PRO A 293 4.09 -5.90 -11.79
N THR A 294 3.42 -4.73 -11.82
CA THR A 294 4.07 -3.43 -11.63
C THR A 294 4.67 -3.31 -10.23
N MET A 295 3.92 -3.70 -9.19
CA MET A 295 4.39 -3.67 -7.80
C MET A 295 5.54 -4.64 -7.56
N VAL A 296 5.43 -5.90 -8.04
CA VAL A 296 6.48 -6.93 -7.89
C VAL A 296 7.78 -6.47 -8.55
N THR A 297 7.72 -5.99 -9.79
CA THR A 297 8.92 -5.55 -10.51
C THR A 297 9.49 -4.26 -9.93
N GLY A 298 8.64 -3.32 -9.51
CA GLY A 298 9.03 -2.09 -8.84
C GLY A 298 9.75 -2.35 -7.52
N MET A 299 9.18 -3.23 -6.66
CA MET A 299 9.81 -3.63 -5.40
C MET A 299 11.11 -4.39 -5.60
N THR A 300 11.18 -5.30 -6.59
CA THR A 300 12.41 -6.01 -6.93
C THR A 300 13.49 -5.03 -7.42
N LEU A 301 13.12 -4.07 -8.27
CA LEU A 301 14.05 -3.05 -8.75
C LEU A 301 14.56 -2.15 -7.61
N LEU A 302 13.67 -1.81 -6.67
CA LEU A 302 14.04 -1.07 -5.46
C LEU A 302 15.03 -1.87 -4.60
N GLN A 303 14.78 -3.19 -4.40
CA GLN A 303 15.70 -4.07 -3.67
C GLN A 303 17.11 -4.03 -4.28
N HIS A 304 17.22 -4.16 -5.61
CA HIS A 304 18.50 -4.16 -6.31
C HIS A 304 19.24 -2.81 -6.24
N ARG A 305 18.51 -1.69 -6.17
CA ARG A 305 19.09 -0.34 -6.17
C ARG A 305 19.33 0.22 -4.77
N THR A 306 18.73 -0.38 -3.75
CA THR A 306 18.89 0.07 -2.38
C THR A 306 20.28 -0.28 -1.87
N PRO A 307 21.01 0.69 -1.30
CA PRO A 307 22.32 0.44 -0.73
C PRO A 307 22.28 -0.68 0.29
N ALA A 308 23.35 -1.49 0.30
CA ALA A 308 23.48 -2.58 1.25
C ALA A 308 23.27 -2.08 2.70
N GLY A 309 22.50 -2.83 3.50
CA GLY A 309 22.17 -2.50 4.89
C GLY A 309 21.11 -1.42 5.10
N ARG A 310 20.42 -1.00 4.05
CA ARG A 310 19.31 -0.03 4.15
C ARG A 310 18.03 -0.51 3.45
N LEU A 311 17.87 -1.82 3.35
CA LEU A 311 16.77 -2.41 2.57
C LEU A 311 15.40 -2.10 3.19
N ASN A 312 15.27 -2.21 4.53
CA ASN A 312 14.00 -1.89 5.19
C ASN A 312 13.67 -0.38 5.06
N GLU A 313 14.68 0.49 5.12
CA GLU A 313 14.50 1.93 4.88
C GLU A 313 14.01 2.18 3.45
N GLY A 314 14.64 1.58 2.43
CA GLY A 314 14.24 1.72 1.02
C GLY A 314 12.81 1.23 0.77
N MET A 315 12.48 0.04 1.29
CA MET A 315 11.13 -0.54 1.19
C MET A 315 10.07 0.34 1.87
N THR A 316 10.41 0.92 3.01
CA THR A 316 9.49 1.80 3.73
C THR A 316 9.25 3.11 2.98
N TRP A 317 10.27 3.69 2.33
CA TRP A 317 10.07 4.85 1.46
C TRP A 317 9.14 4.53 0.27
N ALA A 318 9.23 3.33 -0.33
CA ALA A 318 8.31 2.91 -1.39
C ALA A 318 6.86 2.85 -0.91
N VAL A 319 6.63 2.23 0.26
CA VAL A 319 5.30 2.15 0.87
C VAL A 319 4.79 3.54 1.24
N THR A 320 5.63 4.41 1.79
CA THR A 320 5.28 5.81 2.09
C THR A 320 4.87 6.56 0.82
N GLY A 321 5.62 6.38 -0.28
CA GLY A 321 5.26 6.95 -1.57
C GLY A 321 3.92 6.43 -2.09
N LEU A 322 3.70 5.12 -1.99
CA LEU A 322 2.44 4.48 -2.39
C LEU A 322 1.25 5.04 -1.60
N LEU A 323 1.35 5.10 -0.26
CA LEU A 323 0.29 5.62 0.60
C LEU A 323 0.02 7.10 0.35
N GLY A 324 1.07 7.91 0.17
CA GLY A 324 0.94 9.30 -0.24
C GLY A 324 0.23 9.44 -1.58
N GLY A 325 0.55 8.56 -2.52
CA GLY A 325 -0.12 8.46 -3.81
C GLY A 325 -1.60 8.11 -3.69
N ILE A 326 -1.96 7.13 -2.85
CA ILE A 326 -3.35 6.76 -2.57
C ILE A 326 -4.12 8.01 -2.09
N ALA A 327 -3.57 8.74 -1.12
CA ALA A 327 -4.22 9.95 -0.60
C ALA A 327 -4.40 11.03 -1.67
N CYS A 328 -3.37 11.31 -2.46
CA CYS A 328 -3.45 12.29 -3.55
C CYS A 328 -4.43 11.85 -4.64
N GLY A 329 -4.40 10.57 -5.02
CA GLY A 329 -5.29 10.01 -6.03
C GLY A 329 -6.75 10.04 -5.61
N SER A 330 -7.04 9.69 -4.35
CA SER A 330 -8.40 9.78 -3.79
C SER A 330 -8.91 11.22 -3.80
N ALA A 331 -8.08 12.17 -3.39
CA ALA A 331 -8.45 13.59 -3.39
C ALA A 331 -8.69 14.12 -4.82
N LEU A 332 -7.81 13.80 -5.76
CA LEU A 332 -7.98 14.20 -7.17
C LEU A 332 -9.17 13.52 -7.82
N GLY A 333 -9.36 12.23 -7.57
CA GLY A 333 -10.51 11.47 -8.07
C GLY A 333 -11.82 12.06 -7.57
N GLY A 334 -11.93 12.32 -6.26
CA GLY A 334 -13.10 12.98 -5.66
C GLY A 334 -13.35 14.36 -6.26
N PHE A 335 -12.31 15.20 -6.37
CA PHE A 335 -12.41 16.53 -6.97
C PHE A 335 -12.94 16.50 -8.40
N VAL A 336 -12.43 15.57 -9.25
CA VAL A 336 -12.89 15.45 -10.66
C VAL A 336 -14.32 14.94 -10.71
N VAL A 337 -14.70 13.98 -9.86
CA VAL A 337 -16.08 13.49 -9.77
C VAL A 337 -17.05 14.62 -9.42
N GLU A 338 -16.74 15.44 -8.42
CA GLU A 338 -17.59 16.55 -7.98
C GLU A 338 -17.71 17.67 -9.02
N ARG A 339 -16.63 17.97 -9.76
CA ARG A 339 -16.59 19.07 -10.72
C ARG A 339 -17.06 18.70 -12.13
N ALA A 340 -16.95 17.43 -12.50
CA ALA A 340 -17.28 16.98 -13.86
C ALA A 340 -18.29 15.82 -13.84
N SER A 341 -17.86 14.58 -13.58
CA SER A 341 -18.73 13.42 -13.49
C SER A 341 -17.96 12.18 -12.96
N GLY A 342 -18.70 11.14 -12.52
CA GLY A 342 -18.11 9.84 -12.19
C GLY A 342 -17.35 9.21 -13.36
N VAL A 343 -17.81 9.41 -14.60
CA VAL A 343 -17.11 8.93 -15.81
C VAL A 343 -15.77 9.66 -15.99
N ALA A 344 -15.77 11.00 -15.90
CA ALA A 344 -14.55 11.80 -16.03
C ALA A 344 -13.52 11.45 -14.95
N GLY A 345 -13.97 11.05 -13.77
CA GLY A 345 -13.12 10.59 -12.66
C GLY A 345 -12.16 9.47 -13.06
N TYR A 346 -12.56 8.55 -13.95
CA TYR A 346 -11.68 7.49 -14.46
C TYR A 346 -10.50 8.00 -15.29
N GLY A 347 -10.51 9.27 -15.72
CA GLY A 347 -9.34 9.92 -16.33
C GLY A 347 -8.16 10.08 -15.35
N VAL A 348 -8.43 10.16 -14.04
CA VAL A 348 -7.37 10.33 -13.01
C VAL A 348 -6.45 9.10 -12.92
N PRO A 349 -6.95 7.85 -12.77
CA PRO A 349 -6.08 6.68 -12.77
C PRO A 349 -5.34 6.48 -14.10
N VAL A 350 -5.95 6.82 -15.23
CA VAL A 350 -5.27 6.79 -16.54
C VAL A 350 -4.10 7.79 -16.59
N GLY A 351 -4.33 9.02 -16.15
CA GLY A 351 -3.29 10.05 -16.06
C GLY A 351 -2.16 9.65 -15.12
N ALA A 352 -2.50 9.09 -13.94
CA ALA A 352 -1.52 8.60 -12.97
C ALA A 352 -0.68 7.44 -13.53
N ALA A 353 -1.31 6.49 -14.25
CA ALA A 353 -0.59 5.42 -14.95
C ALA A 353 0.34 5.98 -16.04
N GLY A 354 -0.08 7.00 -16.78
CA GLY A 354 0.76 7.71 -17.73
C GLY A 354 1.98 8.36 -17.10
N VAL A 355 1.82 9.01 -15.94
CA VAL A 355 2.94 9.58 -15.16
C VAL A 355 3.88 8.47 -14.71
N ALA A 356 3.37 7.34 -14.21
CA ALA A 356 4.19 6.19 -13.83
C ALA A 356 5.02 5.67 -15.02
N LEU A 357 4.43 5.61 -16.22
CA LEU A 357 5.12 5.20 -17.45
C LEU A 357 6.23 6.17 -17.84
N LEU A 358 5.97 7.47 -17.83
CA LEU A 358 7.00 8.49 -18.10
C LEU A 358 8.20 8.35 -17.16
N ILE A 359 7.94 8.09 -15.88
CA ILE A 359 8.98 7.85 -14.87
C ILE A 359 9.74 6.56 -15.17
N ALA A 360 9.05 5.46 -15.50
CA ALA A 360 9.67 4.19 -15.85
C ALA A 360 10.62 4.32 -17.07
N LEU A 361 10.24 5.10 -18.07
CA LEU A 361 11.09 5.41 -19.24
C LEU A 361 12.37 6.17 -18.87
N THR A 362 12.31 7.09 -17.90
CA THR A 362 13.51 7.81 -17.42
C THR A 362 14.44 6.93 -16.59
N THR A 363 13.87 5.96 -15.86
CA THR A 363 14.62 5.02 -15.02
C THR A 363 15.37 3.98 -15.86
N GLY A 364 14.79 3.53 -16.97
CA GLY A 364 15.41 2.57 -17.90
C GLY A 364 16.64 3.12 -18.63
N ARG A 365 16.64 4.42 -18.96
CA ARG A 365 17.72 5.08 -19.69
C ARG A 365 19.00 5.30 -18.86
N ARG A 366 18.91 5.34 -17.53
CA ARG A 366 20.05 5.56 -16.61
C ARG A 366 20.76 4.29 -16.19
N GLY A 367 20.23 3.11 -16.52
CA GLY A 367 20.81 1.81 -16.20
C GLY A 367 21.66 1.17 -17.29
N ALA A 368 21.75 1.76 -18.47
CA ALA A 368 22.67 1.28 -19.50
C ALA A 368 24.12 1.62 -19.09
N PRO A 369 25.04 0.63 -19.02
CA PRO A 369 26.45 0.94 -18.85
C PRO A 369 26.85 1.87 -20.02
N ARG A 370 27.44 3.01 -19.69
CA ARG A 370 28.12 3.83 -20.69
C ARG A 370 29.25 2.97 -21.29
N PRO A 371 29.36 2.93 -22.66
CA PRO A 371 30.40 2.18 -23.34
C PRO A 371 31.81 2.61 -22.92
#